data_489409951278be0c8fa383d066fac3d9
#
_entry.id   489409951278be0c8fa383d066fac3d9
#
_cell.length_a   1.000
_cell.length_b   1.000
_cell.length_c   1.000
_cell.angle_alpha   90.00
_cell.angle_beta   90.00
_cell.angle_gamma   90.00
#
_symmetry.space_group_name_H-M   'P 1'
#
loop_
_entity.id
_entity.type
_entity.pdbx_description
1 polymer ?
#
loop_
_entity_poly.entity_id
_entity_poly.type
_entity_poly.pdbx_seq_one_letter_code
_entity_poly.pdbx_strand_id
1 'polypeptide(L)'
;MDTHSSINLQLRDLTFYDRTNSPLPIHAVTLTLTNQDDSLSECRLTFQISPELYQRIEAQALFNLKPGLRGSLSAGDFQPEPDIQIEATLQPDLLPHLAEHTTNLEAAATYLQNLSQEQPDNPLLSTESWFALHVKQPQESGETGYSTFWAYLNPSVISQDNISSEQITEGMVNFFKDWTDANLSELNQNTISESIEEITKAFEEWTDTTLSETQNAISEALEEVTSAFEELADTLSETTEDATSSKQILEEIIDFFTEDDWPYTKIKGEPVLLTAFQGENGKWNCSAKARVEQEQFVFYSICPINAPENKRLAIAEFLTRANSGMIIGNFELDFTDGEIRYKTSIDFQGDFLSFELIKQLVYANVTMMDEYLPGIKSVIENDVEPKDAIAQIESQPE
;
A
#
# COMPACT_ATOMS: atom_id res chain seq x y z
N MET A 1 -22.45 -30.94 -12.21
CA MET A 1 -21.12 -31.21 -11.67
C MET A 1 -20.13 -30.57 -12.62
N ASP A 2 -19.44 -29.54 -12.15
CA ASP A 2 -18.45 -28.83 -12.95
C ASP A 2 -17.25 -29.74 -13.18
N THR A 3 -16.91 -29.98 -14.45
CA THR A 3 -15.73 -30.75 -14.81
C THR A 3 -14.70 -29.83 -15.43
N HIS A 4 -13.59 -29.64 -14.75
CA HIS A 4 -12.45 -28.89 -15.26
C HIS A 4 -11.47 -29.82 -15.97
N SER A 5 -11.09 -29.45 -17.16
CA SER A 5 -10.06 -30.16 -17.95
C SER A 5 -9.02 -29.15 -18.40
N SER A 6 -7.75 -29.42 -18.16
CA SER A 6 -6.64 -28.58 -18.63
C SER A 6 -5.60 -29.37 -19.42
N ILE A 7 -4.99 -28.76 -20.41
CA ILE A 7 -3.87 -29.32 -21.17
C ILE A 7 -2.71 -28.33 -21.22
N ASN A 8 -1.51 -28.82 -21.00
CA ASN A 8 -0.29 -28.07 -21.25
C ASN A 8 0.03 -28.08 -22.74
N LEU A 9 0.06 -26.91 -23.37
CA LEU A 9 0.30 -26.73 -24.79
C LEU A 9 1.78 -26.77 -25.19
N GLN A 10 2.70 -26.91 -24.23
CA GLN A 10 4.14 -26.93 -24.42
C GLN A 10 4.63 -25.77 -25.32
N LEU A 11 4.26 -24.53 -25.00
CA LEU A 11 4.66 -23.34 -25.75
C LEU A 11 4.33 -23.39 -27.25
N ARG A 12 3.07 -23.67 -27.58
CA ARG A 12 2.61 -23.58 -28.98
C ARG A 12 2.48 -22.13 -29.40
N ASP A 13 3.00 -21.82 -30.59
CA ASP A 13 2.86 -20.48 -31.16
C ASP A 13 1.45 -20.28 -31.70
N LEU A 14 0.79 -19.22 -31.24
CA LEU A 14 -0.48 -18.71 -31.75
C LEU A 14 -0.31 -17.26 -32.17
N THR A 15 -1.08 -16.80 -33.15
CA THR A 15 -1.13 -15.39 -33.53
C THR A 15 -2.53 -14.87 -33.31
N PHE A 16 -2.64 -13.89 -32.43
CA PHE A 16 -3.84 -13.06 -32.24
C PHE A 16 -3.76 -11.83 -33.15
N TYR A 17 -4.88 -11.12 -33.27
CA TYR A 17 -4.96 -9.93 -34.10
C TYR A 17 -5.70 -8.83 -33.34
N ASP A 18 -5.21 -7.59 -33.44
CA ASP A 18 -5.86 -6.44 -32.88
C ASP A 18 -6.96 -5.89 -33.81
N ARG A 19 -7.68 -4.82 -33.38
CA ARG A 19 -8.74 -4.16 -34.17
C ARG A 19 -8.30 -3.69 -35.56
N THR A 20 -7.01 -3.48 -35.77
CA THR A 20 -6.43 -3.05 -37.04
C THR A 20 -5.91 -4.22 -37.86
N ASN A 21 -6.21 -5.46 -37.45
CA ASN A 21 -5.71 -6.71 -38.03
C ASN A 21 -4.17 -6.84 -38.01
N SER A 22 -3.52 -6.16 -37.00
CA SER A 22 -2.09 -6.27 -36.78
C SER A 22 -1.77 -7.53 -35.96
N PRO A 23 -0.82 -8.37 -36.38
CA PRO A 23 -0.52 -9.65 -35.73
C PRO A 23 0.13 -9.44 -34.36
N LEU A 24 -0.22 -10.31 -33.43
CA LEU A 24 0.27 -10.40 -32.06
C LEU A 24 0.68 -11.85 -31.78
N PRO A 25 1.94 -12.24 -32.03
CA PRO A 25 2.42 -13.59 -31.75
C PRO A 25 2.54 -13.82 -30.25
N ILE A 26 2.00 -14.94 -29.76
CA ILE A 26 2.06 -15.37 -28.37
C ILE A 26 2.55 -16.82 -28.26
N HIS A 27 3.09 -17.16 -27.08
CA HIS A 27 3.46 -18.56 -26.77
C HIS A 27 2.43 -19.15 -25.82
N ALA A 28 1.49 -19.95 -26.33
CA ALA A 28 0.46 -20.57 -25.51
C ALA A 28 1.06 -21.66 -24.60
N VAL A 29 0.77 -21.58 -23.31
CA VAL A 29 1.29 -22.47 -22.27
C VAL A 29 0.24 -23.49 -21.87
N THR A 30 -0.96 -23.04 -21.52
CA THR A 30 -2.05 -23.90 -21.03
C THR A 30 -3.39 -23.47 -21.63
N LEU A 31 -4.20 -24.44 -22.03
CA LEU A 31 -5.61 -24.24 -22.36
C LEU A 31 -6.44 -25.00 -21.34
N THR A 32 -7.44 -24.34 -20.77
CA THR A 32 -8.39 -24.94 -19.82
C THR A 32 -9.80 -24.77 -20.34
N LEU A 33 -10.57 -25.85 -20.35
CA LEU A 33 -11.99 -25.86 -20.66
C LEU A 33 -12.77 -26.29 -19.41
N THR A 34 -13.79 -25.53 -19.08
CA THR A 34 -14.74 -25.85 -17.99
C THR A 34 -16.09 -26.17 -18.62
N ASN A 35 -16.66 -27.30 -18.25
CA ASN A 35 -18.01 -27.70 -18.69
C ASN A 35 -18.96 -27.67 -17.46
N GLN A 36 -20.15 -27.14 -17.68
CA GLN A 36 -21.25 -27.17 -16.77
C GLN A 36 -22.47 -27.76 -17.46
N ASP A 37 -23.10 -28.77 -16.86
CA ASP A 37 -24.28 -29.45 -17.38
C ASP A 37 -24.13 -29.89 -18.88
N ASP A 38 -22.97 -30.47 -19.20
CA ASP A 38 -22.58 -30.95 -20.56
C ASP A 38 -22.40 -29.83 -21.62
N SER A 39 -22.41 -28.57 -21.23
CA SER A 39 -22.10 -27.43 -22.11
C SER A 39 -20.77 -26.79 -21.73
N LEU A 40 -20.05 -26.24 -22.70
CA LEU A 40 -18.83 -25.47 -22.47
C LEU A 40 -19.20 -24.13 -21.82
N SER A 41 -18.80 -23.94 -20.58
CA SER A 41 -19.10 -22.74 -19.79
C SER A 41 -17.94 -21.75 -19.72
N GLU A 42 -16.68 -22.21 -19.94
CA GLU A 42 -15.53 -21.35 -19.91
C GLU A 42 -14.37 -21.93 -20.74
N CYS A 43 -13.61 -21.03 -21.39
CA CYS A 43 -12.33 -21.33 -22.03
C CYS A 43 -11.28 -20.35 -21.57
N ARG A 44 -10.23 -20.81 -20.88
CA ARG A 44 -9.09 -20.01 -20.45
C ARG A 44 -7.84 -20.39 -21.22
N LEU A 45 -7.08 -19.38 -21.61
CA LEU A 45 -5.77 -19.51 -22.24
C LEU A 45 -4.72 -18.81 -21.40
N THR A 46 -3.69 -19.54 -21.01
CA THR A 46 -2.48 -18.96 -20.39
C THR A 46 -1.39 -18.92 -21.46
N PHE A 47 -0.77 -17.77 -21.66
CA PHE A 47 0.28 -17.56 -22.65
C PHE A 47 1.39 -16.66 -22.12
N GLN A 48 2.56 -16.76 -22.78
CA GLN A 48 3.74 -15.95 -22.48
C GLN A 48 4.03 -15.01 -23.66
N ILE A 49 4.52 -13.83 -23.30
CA ILE A 49 4.91 -12.76 -24.23
C ILE A 49 6.14 -12.05 -23.71
N SER A 50 6.91 -11.47 -24.64
CA SER A 50 8.03 -10.61 -24.23
C SER A 50 7.53 -9.33 -23.54
N PRO A 51 8.31 -8.73 -22.64
CA PRO A 51 7.98 -7.44 -22.03
C PRO A 51 7.73 -6.31 -23.04
N GLU A 52 8.42 -6.32 -24.18
CA GLU A 52 8.18 -5.36 -25.27
C GLU A 52 6.78 -5.52 -25.88
N LEU A 53 6.33 -6.77 -26.10
CA LEU A 53 5.00 -7.04 -26.60
C LEU A 53 3.94 -6.71 -25.57
N TYR A 54 4.23 -6.91 -24.29
CA TYR A 54 3.36 -6.51 -23.21
C TYR A 54 3.12 -4.99 -23.19
N GLN A 55 4.15 -4.16 -23.39
CA GLN A 55 4.00 -2.70 -23.49
C GLN A 55 3.01 -2.30 -24.60
N ARG A 56 3.01 -3.00 -25.74
CA ARG A 56 2.02 -2.79 -26.81
C ARG A 56 0.62 -3.17 -26.35
N ILE A 57 0.46 -4.34 -25.70
CA ILE A 57 -0.83 -4.81 -25.17
C ILE A 57 -1.39 -3.79 -24.19
N GLU A 58 -0.55 -3.32 -23.30
CA GLU A 58 -0.91 -2.34 -22.29
C GLU A 58 -1.31 -0.98 -22.87
N ALA A 59 -0.51 -0.44 -23.79
CA ALA A 59 -0.74 0.86 -24.43
C ALA A 59 -2.01 0.88 -25.29
N GLN A 60 -2.38 -0.25 -25.90
CA GLN A 60 -3.54 -0.37 -26.78
C GLN A 60 -4.76 -1.00 -26.09
N ALA A 61 -4.68 -1.30 -24.80
CA ALA A 61 -5.70 -2.00 -24.01
C ALA A 61 -6.19 -3.32 -24.65
N LEU A 62 -5.29 -4.07 -25.31
CA LEU A 62 -5.62 -5.35 -25.91
C LEU A 62 -5.98 -6.37 -24.83
N PHE A 63 -6.74 -7.40 -25.17
CA PHE A 63 -7.30 -8.37 -24.20
C PHE A 63 -8.14 -7.70 -23.10
N ASN A 64 -8.80 -6.58 -23.44
CA ASN A 64 -9.60 -5.78 -22.51
C ASN A 64 -8.84 -5.32 -21.25
N LEU A 65 -7.51 -5.14 -21.39
CA LEU A 65 -6.62 -4.63 -20.34
C LEU A 65 -6.71 -3.09 -20.23
N LYS A 66 -7.90 -2.56 -19.99
CA LYS A 66 -8.10 -1.11 -19.77
C LYS A 66 -7.39 -0.65 -18.50
N PRO A 67 -6.74 0.53 -18.48
CA PRO A 67 -6.01 1.03 -17.31
C PRO A 67 -6.82 1.02 -16.01
N GLY A 68 -8.03 1.57 -16.02
CA GLY A 68 -8.90 1.63 -14.84
C GLY A 68 -9.41 0.25 -14.34
N LEU A 69 -9.25 -0.84 -15.11
CA LEU A 69 -9.64 -2.18 -14.70
C LEU A 69 -8.45 -3.07 -14.30
N ARG A 70 -7.29 -2.49 -14.03
CA ARG A 70 -6.10 -3.20 -13.55
C ARG A 70 -5.97 -3.07 -12.05
N GLY A 71 -5.64 -4.16 -11.39
CA GLY A 71 -5.25 -4.14 -9.99
C GLY A 71 -3.84 -3.60 -9.79
N SER A 72 -3.44 -3.45 -8.55
CA SER A 72 -2.11 -2.99 -8.19
C SER A 72 -1.06 -4.07 -8.37
N LEU A 73 0.15 -3.69 -8.73
CA LEU A 73 1.30 -4.59 -8.80
C LEU A 73 1.69 -5.10 -7.40
N SER A 74 1.85 -6.40 -7.26
CA SER A 74 2.06 -7.05 -5.96
C SER A 74 3.49 -7.00 -5.42
N ALA A 75 4.51 -6.76 -6.24
CA ALA A 75 5.91 -6.87 -5.81
C ALA A 75 6.92 -6.07 -6.67
N GLY A 76 6.58 -4.84 -7.04
CA GLY A 76 7.41 -3.98 -7.87
C GLY A 76 7.11 -4.08 -9.37
N ASP A 77 7.93 -3.44 -10.19
CA ASP A 77 7.69 -3.32 -11.62
C ASP A 77 8.10 -4.56 -12.42
N PHE A 78 7.50 -4.74 -13.60
CA PHE A 78 7.94 -5.75 -14.56
C PHE A 78 9.36 -5.46 -15.06
N GLN A 79 10.16 -6.50 -15.12
CA GLN A 79 11.54 -6.44 -15.55
C GLN A 79 11.66 -6.72 -17.06
N PRO A 80 12.79 -6.33 -17.71
CA PRO A 80 13.06 -6.64 -19.13
C PRO A 80 13.13 -8.12 -19.45
N GLU A 81 13.35 -8.97 -18.46
CA GLU A 81 13.36 -10.43 -18.52
C GLU A 81 12.91 -10.99 -17.15
N PRO A 82 12.28 -12.16 -17.08
CA PRO A 82 11.82 -13.05 -18.17
C PRO A 82 10.48 -12.62 -18.80
N ASP A 83 9.92 -13.47 -19.67
CA ASP A 83 8.62 -13.24 -20.31
C ASP A 83 7.49 -13.06 -19.27
N ILE A 84 6.51 -12.26 -19.68
CA ILE A 84 5.30 -12.00 -18.90
C ILE A 84 4.24 -13.03 -19.28
N GLN A 85 3.60 -13.60 -18.28
CA GLN A 85 2.50 -14.55 -18.44
C GLN A 85 1.16 -13.83 -18.27
N ILE A 86 0.26 -14.05 -19.24
CA ILE A 86 -1.13 -13.57 -19.18
C ILE A 86 -2.05 -14.78 -19.17
N GLU A 87 -3.01 -14.78 -18.25
CA GLU A 87 -4.16 -15.68 -18.26
C GLU A 87 -5.38 -14.88 -18.72
N ALA A 88 -6.03 -15.36 -19.79
CA ALA A 88 -7.20 -14.71 -20.34
C ALA A 88 -8.35 -15.71 -20.55
N THR A 89 -9.59 -15.24 -20.40
CA THR A 89 -10.82 -16.02 -20.67
C THR A 89 -11.48 -15.54 -21.96
N LEU A 90 -12.04 -16.48 -22.71
CA LEU A 90 -12.79 -16.20 -23.93
C LEU A 90 -14.16 -15.60 -23.57
N GLN A 91 -14.61 -14.64 -24.35
CA GLN A 91 -15.94 -14.08 -24.27
C GLN A 91 -17.02 -15.18 -24.37
N PRO A 92 -18.01 -15.23 -23.47
CA PRO A 92 -19.01 -16.30 -23.41
C PRO A 92 -19.77 -16.53 -24.72
N ASP A 93 -20.08 -15.48 -25.46
CA ASP A 93 -20.81 -15.55 -26.73
C ASP A 93 -20.07 -16.34 -27.80
N LEU A 94 -18.76 -16.50 -27.66
CA LEU A 94 -17.93 -17.26 -28.59
C LEU A 94 -17.68 -18.69 -28.12
N LEU A 95 -18.09 -19.07 -26.92
CA LEU A 95 -17.98 -20.46 -26.44
C LEU A 95 -18.74 -21.46 -27.31
N PRO A 96 -19.97 -21.19 -27.81
CA PRO A 96 -20.65 -22.09 -28.74
C PRO A 96 -19.87 -22.32 -30.02
N HIS A 97 -19.25 -21.27 -30.58
CA HIS A 97 -18.41 -21.41 -31.79
C HIS A 97 -17.18 -22.28 -31.56
N LEU A 98 -16.58 -22.19 -30.36
CA LEU A 98 -15.47 -23.08 -30.02
C LEU A 98 -15.98 -24.53 -29.82
N ALA A 99 -17.12 -24.70 -29.13
CA ALA A 99 -17.71 -26.02 -28.85
C ALA A 99 -18.09 -26.81 -30.09
N GLU A 100 -18.57 -26.15 -31.14
CA GLU A 100 -18.93 -26.80 -32.42
C GLU A 100 -17.75 -27.53 -33.07
N HIS A 101 -16.53 -27.08 -32.81
CA HIS A 101 -15.30 -27.61 -33.43
C HIS A 101 -14.44 -28.43 -32.47
N THR A 102 -14.88 -28.63 -31.22
CA THR A 102 -14.07 -29.24 -30.17
C THR A 102 -14.80 -30.39 -29.48
N THR A 103 -14.38 -31.60 -29.75
CA THR A 103 -14.88 -32.81 -29.06
C THR A 103 -14.12 -33.13 -27.79
N ASN A 104 -12.94 -32.54 -27.61
CA ASN A 104 -12.07 -32.65 -26.45
C ASN A 104 -11.04 -31.51 -26.46
N LEU A 105 -10.29 -31.39 -25.38
CA LEU A 105 -9.33 -30.32 -25.15
C LEU A 105 -8.20 -30.25 -26.19
N GLU A 106 -7.73 -31.41 -26.67
CA GLU A 106 -6.67 -31.50 -27.69
C GLU A 106 -7.17 -31.03 -29.06
N ALA A 107 -8.42 -31.32 -29.38
CA ALA A 107 -9.10 -30.85 -30.59
C ALA A 107 -9.27 -29.31 -30.53
N ALA A 108 -9.64 -28.75 -29.39
CA ALA A 108 -9.74 -27.32 -29.19
C ALA A 108 -8.40 -26.61 -29.42
N ALA A 109 -7.32 -27.09 -28.81
CA ALA A 109 -5.98 -26.56 -29.01
C ALA A 109 -5.51 -26.63 -30.48
N THR A 110 -5.78 -27.72 -31.13
CA THR A 110 -5.44 -27.92 -32.56
C THR A 110 -6.28 -26.99 -33.44
N TYR A 111 -7.55 -26.82 -33.13
CA TYR A 111 -8.44 -25.93 -33.86
C TYR A 111 -7.96 -24.46 -33.78
N LEU A 112 -7.66 -23.96 -32.59
CA LEU A 112 -7.12 -22.60 -32.41
C LEU A 112 -5.79 -22.42 -33.16
N GLN A 113 -4.93 -23.43 -33.17
CA GLN A 113 -3.66 -23.37 -33.90
C GLN A 113 -3.86 -23.31 -35.42
N ASN A 114 -4.80 -24.11 -35.97
CA ASN A 114 -5.11 -24.07 -37.38
C ASN A 114 -5.75 -22.75 -37.79
N LEU A 115 -6.68 -22.22 -36.97
CA LEU A 115 -7.27 -20.89 -37.18
C LEU A 115 -6.19 -19.80 -37.28
N SER A 116 -5.22 -19.84 -36.40
CA SER A 116 -4.11 -18.88 -36.38
C SER A 116 -3.27 -18.85 -37.65
N GLN A 117 -3.26 -19.98 -38.40
CA GLN A 117 -2.53 -20.10 -39.67
C GLN A 117 -3.40 -19.83 -40.89
N GLU A 118 -4.68 -20.20 -40.85
CA GLU A 118 -5.55 -20.26 -42.02
C GLU A 118 -6.60 -19.14 -42.07
N GLN A 119 -7.02 -18.61 -40.93
CA GLN A 119 -8.15 -17.68 -40.81
C GLN A 119 -7.86 -16.54 -39.82
N PRO A 120 -7.00 -15.58 -40.17
CA PRO A 120 -6.61 -14.48 -39.28
C PRO A 120 -7.79 -13.60 -38.85
N ASP A 121 -8.85 -13.50 -39.62
CA ASP A 121 -10.05 -12.68 -39.34
C ASP A 121 -11.09 -13.43 -38.46
N ASN A 122 -10.76 -14.62 -37.94
CA ASN A 122 -11.69 -15.35 -37.08
C ASN A 122 -11.83 -14.67 -35.72
N PRO A 123 -13.08 -14.44 -35.24
CA PRO A 123 -13.32 -13.77 -33.94
C PRO A 123 -12.61 -14.42 -32.76
N LEU A 124 -12.40 -15.74 -32.79
CA LEU A 124 -11.66 -16.45 -31.72
C LEU A 124 -10.19 -16.03 -31.60
N LEU A 125 -9.63 -15.39 -32.61
CA LEU A 125 -8.26 -14.87 -32.63
C LEU A 125 -8.19 -13.36 -32.44
N SER A 126 -9.32 -12.68 -32.25
CA SER A 126 -9.33 -11.26 -31.93
C SER A 126 -8.95 -11.04 -30.46
N THR A 127 -8.06 -10.10 -30.21
CA THR A 127 -7.73 -9.68 -28.84
C THR A 127 -8.94 -9.10 -28.09
N GLU A 128 -9.94 -8.59 -28.81
CA GLU A 128 -11.18 -8.06 -28.24
C GLU A 128 -12.10 -9.14 -27.66
N SER A 129 -11.93 -10.37 -28.14
CA SER A 129 -12.74 -11.52 -27.74
C SER A 129 -12.27 -12.18 -26.45
N TRP A 130 -11.19 -11.69 -25.86
CA TRP A 130 -10.60 -12.26 -24.65
C TRP A 130 -10.46 -11.21 -23.56
N PHE A 131 -10.68 -11.63 -22.34
CA PHE A 131 -10.54 -10.82 -21.14
C PHE A 131 -9.34 -11.31 -20.33
N ALA A 132 -8.28 -10.51 -20.23
CA ALA A 132 -7.16 -10.85 -19.36
C ALA A 132 -7.62 -10.86 -17.91
N LEU A 133 -7.34 -11.94 -17.20
CA LEU A 133 -7.68 -12.13 -15.79
C LEU A 133 -6.49 -11.78 -14.89
N HIS A 134 -5.34 -12.36 -15.22
CA HIS A 134 -4.11 -12.21 -14.44
C HIS A 134 -2.93 -11.90 -15.36
N VAL A 135 -2.08 -11.00 -14.92
CA VAL A 135 -0.81 -10.66 -15.57
C VAL A 135 0.30 -10.87 -14.54
N LYS A 136 1.29 -11.69 -14.84
CA LYS A 136 2.31 -12.12 -13.89
C LYS A 136 3.66 -12.27 -14.56
N GLN A 137 4.73 -11.95 -13.81
CA GLN A 137 6.11 -12.20 -14.23
C GLN A 137 6.88 -12.87 -13.09
N PRO A 138 7.45 -14.07 -13.31
CA PRO A 138 8.35 -14.68 -12.34
C PRO A 138 9.63 -13.84 -12.23
N GLN A 139 10.11 -13.57 -11.02
CA GLN A 139 11.34 -12.84 -10.75
C GLN A 139 12.19 -13.59 -9.72
N GLU A 140 13.46 -13.24 -9.58
CA GLU A 140 14.34 -13.88 -8.59
C GLU A 140 13.85 -13.71 -7.13
N SER A 141 13.15 -12.61 -6.85
CA SER A 141 12.57 -12.29 -5.54
C SER A 141 11.17 -12.88 -5.29
N GLY A 142 10.59 -13.55 -6.28
CA GLY A 142 9.22 -14.07 -6.24
C GLY A 142 8.47 -13.83 -7.55
N GLU A 143 7.18 -13.55 -7.48
CA GLU A 143 6.33 -13.26 -8.64
C GLU A 143 5.76 -11.84 -8.49
N THR A 144 5.93 -10.99 -9.51
CA THR A 144 5.23 -9.72 -9.59
C THR A 144 4.04 -9.83 -10.55
N GLY A 145 2.99 -9.09 -10.30
CA GLY A 145 1.82 -9.11 -11.17
C GLY A 145 0.59 -8.50 -10.53
N TYR A 146 -0.49 -8.50 -11.28
CA TYR A 146 -1.79 -8.01 -10.84
C TYR A 146 -2.93 -8.84 -11.41
N SER A 147 -4.09 -8.79 -10.74
CA SER A 147 -5.37 -9.26 -11.26
C SER A 147 -6.12 -8.09 -11.87
N THR A 148 -6.89 -8.35 -12.91
CA THR A 148 -7.80 -7.36 -13.47
C THR A 148 -9.19 -7.51 -12.85
N PHE A 149 -10.07 -6.55 -13.06
CA PHE A 149 -11.47 -6.62 -12.68
C PHE A 149 -12.16 -7.90 -13.19
N TRP A 150 -11.80 -8.36 -14.40
CA TRP A 150 -12.37 -9.56 -15.01
C TRP A 150 -12.11 -10.86 -14.23
N ALA A 151 -11.09 -10.87 -13.35
CA ALA A 151 -10.83 -12.01 -12.48
C ALA A 151 -11.85 -12.15 -11.35
N TYR A 152 -12.59 -11.09 -11.04
CA TYR A 152 -13.60 -11.05 -9.97
C TYR A 152 -15.02 -11.25 -10.50
N LEU A 153 -15.20 -11.25 -11.82
CA LEU A 153 -16.47 -11.57 -12.45
C LEU A 153 -16.50 -13.04 -12.89
N ASN A 154 -17.60 -13.72 -12.53
CA ASN A 154 -17.83 -15.03 -13.13
C ASN A 154 -18.04 -14.87 -14.64
N PRO A 155 -17.27 -15.55 -15.50
CA PRO A 155 -17.38 -15.42 -16.96
C PRO A 155 -18.80 -15.64 -17.51
N SER A 156 -19.60 -16.50 -16.86
CA SER A 156 -21.01 -16.74 -17.23
C SER A 156 -21.90 -15.52 -17.02
N VAL A 157 -21.48 -14.56 -16.22
CA VAL A 157 -22.22 -13.29 -15.95
C VAL A 157 -22.05 -12.29 -17.09
N ILE A 158 -20.98 -12.44 -17.90
CA ILE A 158 -20.67 -11.54 -19.01
C ILE A 158 -21.52 -11.87 -20.26
N SER A 159 -22.36 -12.91 -20.23
CA SER A 159 -23.22 -13.28 -21.36
C SER A 159 -24.44 -12.37 -21.45
N GLN A 160 -24.81 -11.93 -22.66
CA GLN A 160 -25.81 -10.89 -22.97
C GLN A 160 -27.21 -11.11 -22.34
N ASP A 161 -27.56 -12.33 -21.97
CA ASP A 161 -28.94 -12.65 -21.55
C ASP A 161 -29.17 -12.69 -20.03
N ASN A 162 -28.14 -12.58 -19.16
CA ASN A 162 -28.29 -12.86 -17.72
C ASN A 162 -27.32 -12.12 -16.81
N ILE A 163 -26.98 -10.88 -17.05
CA ILE A 163 -26.17 -10.10 -16.10
C ILE A 163 -27.04 -9.73 -14.90
N SER A 164 -26.70 -10.28 -13.74
CA SER A 164 -27.27 -9.87 -12.46
C SER A 164 -26.48 -8.66 -11.92
N SER A 165 -27.19 -7.57 -11.60
CA SER A 165 -26.60 -6.39 -10.94
C SER A 165 -25.84 -6.78 -9.66
N GLU A 166 -26.38 -7.73 -8.89
CA GLU A 166 -25.78 -8.24 -7.65
C GLU A 166 -24.40 -8.88 -7.89
N GLN A 167 -24.21 -9.64 -8.98
CA GLN A 167 -22.93 -10.28 -9.30
C GLN A 167 -21.89 -9.27 -9.78
N ILE A 168 -22.31 -8.23 -10.50
CA ILE A 168 -21.43 -7.13 -10.90
C ILE A 168 -20.98 -6.35 -9.67
N THR A 169 -21.93 -6.00 -8.79
CA THR A 169 -21.67 -5.31 -7.52
C THR A 169 -20.68 -6.10 -6.66
N GLU A 170 -20.90 -7.42 -6.49
CA GLU A 170 -20.00 -8.28 -5.73
C GLU A 170 -18.57 -8.32 -6.36
N GLY A 171 -18.49 -8.45 -7.68
CA GLY A 171 -17.21 -8.44 -8.39
C GLY A 171 -16.46 -7.11 -8.23
N MET A 172 -17.17 -5.98 -8.34
CA MET A 172 -16.61 -4.64 -8.14
C MET A 172 -16.14 -4.43 -6.71
N VAL A 173 -16.94 -4.77 -5.72
CA VAL A 173 -16.59 -4.64 -4.29
C VAL A 173 -15.34 -5.46 -3.97
N ASN A 174 -15.25 -6.69 -4.46
CA ASN A 174 -14.08 -7.54 -4.21
C ASN A 174 -12.81 -7.03 -4.91
N PHE A 175 -12.93 -6.57 -6.16
CA PHE A 175 -11.81 -5.95 -6.88
C PHE A 175 -11.28 -4.71 -6.15
N PHE A 176 -12.17 -3.84 -5.75
CA PHE A 176 -11.82 -2.62 -5.02
C PHE A 176 -11.23 -2.90 -3.66
N LYS A 177 -11.75 -3.87 -2.93
CA LYS A 177 -11.19 -4.27 -1.65
C LYS A 177 -9.72 -4.69 -1.80
N ASP A 178 -9.43 -5.57 -2.77
CA ASP A 178 -8.06 -6.03 -3.02
C ASP A 178 -7.17 -4.87 -3.52
N TRP A 179 -7.74 -3.95 -4.33
CA TRP A 179 -7.04 -2.77 -4.78
C TRP A 179 -6.72 -1.81 -3.63
N THR A 180 -7.68 -1.57 -2.72
CA THR A 180 -7.51 -0.74 -1.53
C THR A 180 -6.48 -1.34 -0.59
N ASP A 181 -6.56 -2.65 -0.30
CA ASP A 181 -5.61 -3.35 0.56
C ASP A 181 -4.16 -3.27 0.02
N ALA A 182 -4.00 -3.31 -1.31
CA ALA A 182 -2.70 -3.21 -1.96
C ALA A 182 -2.11 -1.78 -1.94
N ASN A 183 -2.96 -0.74 -1.92
CA ASN A 183 -2.55 0.67 -2.00
C ASN A 183 -2.72 1.44 -0.68
N LEU A 184 -3.05 0.77 0.41
CA LEU A 184 -3.40 1.40 1.71
C LEU A 184 -2.39 2.46 2.19
N SER A 185 -1.12 2.35 1.78
CA SER A 185 -0.05 3.30 2.14
C SER A 185 0.00 4.57 1.26
N GLU A 186 -0.72 4.59 0.13
CA GLU A 186 -0.67 5.69 -0.86
C GLU A 186 -2.04 6.35 -1.07
N LEU A 187 -3.09 5.84 -0.40
CA LEU A 187 -4.45 6.32 -0.57
C LEU A 187 -4.69 7.62 0.20
N ASN A 188 -5.14 8.63 -0.53
CA ASN A 188 -5.81 9.81 0.02
C ASN A 188 -7.19 9.94 -0.64
N GLN A 189 -8.08 10.77 -0.05
CA GLN A 189 -9.45 10.96 -0.53
C GLN A 189 -9.54 11.30 -2.03
N ASN A 190 -8.64 12.11 -2.54
CA ASN A 190 -8.61 12.50 -3.96
C ASN A 190 -8.22 11.33 -4.86
N THR A 191 -7.23 10.53 -4.46
CA THR A 191 -6.76 9.36 -5.21
C THR A 191 -7.83 8.27 -5.28
N ILE A 192 -8.58 8.06 -4.21
CA ILE A 192 -9.70 7.11 -4.15
C ILE A 192 -10.81 7.57 -5.11
N SER A 193 -11.23 8.83 -5.04
CA SER A 193 -12.28 9.37 -5.89
C SER A 193 -11.91 9.34 -7.39
N GLU A 194 -10.67 9.71 -7.73
CA GLU A 194 -10.17 9.67 -9.11
C GLU A 194 -10.12 8.22 -9.64
N SER A 195 -9.70 7.27 -8.82
CA SER A 195 -9.64 5.85 -9.22
C SER A 195 -11.03 5.24 -9.40
N ILE A 196 -11.99 5.59 -8.54
CA ILE A 196 -13.40 5.18 -8.69
C ILE A 196 -13.96 5.73 -9.99
N GLU A 197 -13.72 7.00 -10.29
CA GLU A 197 -14.19 7.64 -11.53
C GLU A 197 -13.58 6.97 -12.78
N GLU A 198 -12.27 6.65 -12.76
CA GLU A 198 -11.61 5.93 -13.86
C GLU A 198 -12.17 4.54 -14.07
N ILE A 199 -12.40 3.79 -13.00
CA ILE A 199 -12.93 2.42 -13.06
C ILE A 199 -14.39 2.45 -13.54
N THR A 200 -15.21 3.35 -12.98
CA THR A 200 -16.60 3.55 -13.39
C THR A 200 -16.68 3.88 -14.88
N LYS A 201 -15.88 4.84 -15.33
CA LYS A 201 -15.80 5.22 -16.74
C LYS A 201 -15.34 4.07 -17.65
N ALA A 202 -14.30 3.32 -17.25
CA ALA A 202 -13.82 2.19 -18.04
C ALA A 202 -14.88 1.08 -18.16
N PHE A 203 -15.70 0.91 -17.11
CA PHE A 203 -16.80 -0.04 -17.09
C PHE A 203 -17.99 0.46 -17.94
N GLU A 204 -18.40 1.71 -17.82
CA GLU A 204 -19.42 2.33 -18.67
C GLU A 204 -19.05 2.24 -20.15
N GLU A 205 -17.83 2.60 -20.53
CA GLU A 205 -17.35 2.47 -21.92
C GLU A 205 -17.40 1.04 -22.46
N TRP A 206 -17.17 0.06 -21.60
CA TRP A 206 -17.30 -1.36 -21.98
C TRP A 206 -18.76 -1.75 -22.16
N THR A 207 -19.65 -1.34 -21.25
CA THR A 207 -21.08 -1.67 -21.28
C THR A 207 -21.78 -1.02 -22.45
N ASP A 208 -21.50 0.26 -22.77
CA ASP A 208 -22.04 0.96 -23.93
C ASP A 208 -21.66 0.29 -25.25
N THR A 209 -20.51 -0.36 -25.31
CA THR A 209 -20.00 -1.01 -26.51
C THR A 209 -20.56 -2.44 -26.66
N THR A 210 -20.93 -3.10 -25.56
CA THR A 210 -21.19 -4.56 -25.55
C THR A 210 -22.63 -4.93 -25.19
N LEU A 211 -23.36 -4.10 -24.42
CA LEU A 211 -24.59 -4.49 -23.72
C LEU A 211 -25.70 -3.42 -23.75
N SER A 212 -26.28 -3.16 -24.92
CA SER A 212 -27.32 -2.10 -25.07
C SER A 212 -28.65 -2.39 -24.34
N GLU A 213 -28.92 -3.61 -23.90
CA GLU A 213 -30.19 -3.97 -23.22
C GLU A 213 -30.09 -4.07 -21.68
N THR A 214 -28.87 -4.08 -21.11
CA THR A 214 -28.61 -4.22 -19.66
C THR A 214 -28.17 -2.92 -18.97
N GLN A 215 -28.20 -1.80 -19.65
CA GLN A 215 -27.76 -0.48 -19.11
C GLN A 215 -28.40 -0.12 -17.76
N ASN A 216 -29.68 -0.47 -17.54
CA ASN A 216 -30.35 -0.13 -16.29
C ASN A 216 -29.82 -0.93 -15.08
N ALA A 217 -29.54 -2.23 -15.25
CA ALA A 217 -29.02 -3.08 -14.18
C ALA A 217 -27.57 -2.69 -13.80
N ILE A 218 -26.83 -2.22 -14.77
CA ILE A 218 -25.45 -1.77 -14.61
C ILE A 218 -25.39 -0.40 -13.95
N SER A 219 -26.26 0.54 -14.34
CA SER A 219 -26.37 1.84 -13.69
C SER A 219 -26.78 1.71 -12.22
N GLU A 220 -27.68 0.77 -11.92
CA GLU A 220 -28.11 0.48 -10.54
C GLU A 220 -26.96 -0.13 -9.70
N ALA A 221 -26.20 -1.06 -10.28
CA ALA A 221 -25.01 -1.64 -9.64
C ALA A 221 -23.90 -0.59 -9.42
N LEU A 222 -23.69 0.32 -10.38
CA LEU A 222 -22.73 1.42 -10.27
C LEU A 222 -23.13 2.43 -9.19
N GLU A 223 -24.41 2.79 -9.11
CA GLU A 223 -24.92 3.67 -8.04
C GLU A 223 -24.74 3.03 -6.65
N GLU A 224 -25.02 1.72 -6.53
CA GLU A 224 -24.87 0.97 -5.27
C GLU A 224 -23.39 0.87 -4.87
N VAL A 225 -22.51 0.56 -5.81
CA VAL A 225 -21.05 0.51 -5.60
C VAL A 225 -20.50 1.89 -5.26
N THR A 226 -20.87 2.93 -5.98
CA THR A 226 -20.43 4.30 -5.72
C THR A 226 -20.88 4.75 -4.32
N SER A 227 -22.12 4.45 -3.93
CA SER A 227 -22.64 4.76 -2.59
C SER A 227 -21.92 3.97 -1.49
N ALA A 228 -21.65 2.67 -1.70
CA ALA A 228 -20.89 1.86 -0.76
C ALA A 228 -19.43 2.35 -0.63
N PHE A 229 -18.90 2.92 -1.70
CA PHE A 229 -17.55 3.51 -1.72
C PHE A 229 -17.48 4.89 -1.09
N GLU A 230 -18.49 5.73 -1.29
CA GLU A 230 -18.61 6.99 -0.54
C GLU A 230 -18.69 6.71 0.96
N GLU A 231 -19.45 5.70 1.39
CA GLU A 231 -19.51 5.27 2.79
C GLU A 231 -18.19 4.65 3.28
N LEU A 232 -17.47 3.90 2.42
CA LEU A 232 -16.14 3.37 2.72
C LEU A 232 -15.08 4.49 2.70
N ALA A 233 -15.16 5.43 1.77
CA ALA A 233 -14.28 6.60 1.71
C ALA A 233 -14.49 7.52 2.91
N ASP A 234 -15.74 7.70 3.37
CA ASP A 234 -16.05 8.42 4.60
C ASP A 234 -15.54 7.65 5.83
N THR A 235 -15.69 6.33 5.88
CA THR A 235 -15.14 5.47 6.95
C THR A 235 -13.61 5.39 6.90
N LEU A 236 -13.02 5.35 5.70
CA LEU A 236 -11.57 5.43 5.50
C LEU A 236 -11.05 6.85 5.73
N SER A 237 -11.84 7.90 5.50
CA SER A 237 -11.45 9.27 5.84
C SER A 237 -11.40 9.47 7.35
N GLU A 238 -12.31 8.87 8.11
CA GLU A 238 -12.20 8.83 9.58
C GLU A 238 -10.97 8.03 10.04
N THR A 239 -10.61 6.93 9.35
CA THR A 239 -9.40 6.13 9.65
C THR A 239 -8.13 6.63 8.93
N THR A 240 -8.25 7.31 7.78
CA THR A 240 -7.09 7.88 7.05
C THR A 240 -6.77 9.30 7.47
N GLU A 241 -7.69 10.07 8.05
CA GLU A 241 -7.31 11.29 8.78
C GLU A 241 -6.32 10.95 9.90
N ASP A 242 -6.55 9.88 10.67
CA ASP A 242 -5.61 9.40 11.68
C ASP A 242 -4.31 8.84 11.05
N ALA A 243 -4.37 8.09 9.95
CA ALA A 243 -3.18 7.51 9.31
C ALA A 243 -2.39 8.53 8.47
N THR A 244 -3.07 9.48 7.82
CA THR A 244 -2.44 10.58 7.05
C THR A 244 -1.83 11.60 8.00
N SER A 245 -2.53 11.94 9.08
CA SER A 245 -2.01 12.74 10.18
C SER A 245 -0.78 12.07 10.82
N SER A 246 -0.83 10.75 10.99
CA SER A 246 0.27 9.94 11.50
C SER A 246 1.53 10.01 10.67
N LYS A 247 1.39 9.85 9.36
CA LYS A 247 2.50 9.87 8.41
C LYS A 247 3.06 11.29 8.31
N GLN A 248 2.19 12.29 8.27
CA GLN A 248 2.56 13.69 8.19
C GLN A 248 3.30 14.16 9.43
N ILE A 249 2.85 13.83 10.64
CA ILE A 249 3.53 14.16 11.89
C ILE A 249 4.94 13.57 11.96
N LEU A 250 5.08 12.29 11.57
CA LEU A 250 6.38 11.63 11.55
C LEU A 250 7.29 12.21 10.45
N GLU A 251 6.76 12.60 9.31
CA GLU A 251 7.48 13.26 8.21
C GLU A 251 7.99 14.64 8.65
N GLU A 252 7.18 15.46 9.28
CA GLU A 252 7.60 16.77 9.84
C GLU A 252 8.75 16.64 10.86
N ILE A 253 8.69 15.61 11.71
CA ILE A 253 9.78 15.33 12.67
C ILE A 253 11.06 14.90 11.91
N ILE A 254 10.93 14.06 10.87
CA ILE A 254 12.05 13.61 10.05
C ILE A 254 12.67 14.78 9.29
N ASP A 255 11.86 15.64 8.72
CA ASP A 255 12.30 16.81 7.98
C ASP A 255 13.09 17.76 8.89
N PHE A 256 12.60 18.00 10.12
CA PHE A 256 13.38 18.76 11.10
C PHE A 256 14.77 18.15 11.37
N PHE A 257 14.84 16.84 11.67
CA PHE A 257 16.12 16.19 11.95
C PHE A 257 17.08 16.17 10.74
N THR A 258 16.50 16.15 9.54
CA THR A 258 17.26 16.16 8.28
C THR A 258 17.76 17.56 7.96
N GLU A 259 16.93 18.59 8.05
CA GLU A 259 17.28 19.98 7.74
C GLU A 259 18.24 20.59 8.76
N ASP A 260 18.13 20.19 10.03
CA ASP A 260 18.97 20.69 11.13
C ASP A 260 20.23 19.80 11.36
N ASP A 261 20.53 18.91 10.39
CA ASP A 261 21.72 18.02 10.35
C ASP A 261 21.89 17.09 11.57
N TRP A 262 20.78 16.64 12.16
CA TRP A 262 20.84 15.68 13.27
C TRP A 262 20.90 14.23 12.72
N PRO A 263 21.90 13.42 13.13
CA PRO A 263 21.92 12.00 12.81
C PRO A 263 20.81 11.26 13.56
N TYR A 264 19.97 10.52 12.85
CA TYR A 264 18.89 9.75 13.46
C TYR A 264 18.76 8.34 12.88
N THR A 265 18.11 7.47 13.65
CA THR A 265 17.73 6.11 13.23
C THR A 265 16.25 5.89 13.51
N LYS A 266 15.51 5.42 12.51
CA LYS A 266 14.09 5.04 12.67
C LYS A 266 13.97 3.67 13.32
N ILE A 267 13.06 3.53 14.27
CA ILE A 267 12.66 2.21 14.78
C ILE A 267 11.60 1.64 13.81
N LYS A 268 11.87 0.47 13.26
CA LYS A 268 10.97 -0.17 12.29
C LYS A 268 9.63 -0.50 12.93
N GLY A 269 8.54 0.04 12.37
CA GLY A 269 7.17 -0.21 12.84
C GLY A 269 6.74 0.66 14.02
N GLU A 270 7.56 1.61 14.47
CA GLU A 270 7.21 2.55 15.53
C GLU A 270 7.42 4.01 15.07
N PRO A 271 6.58 4.94 15.50
CA PRO A 271 6.72 6.36 15.20
C PRO A 271 7.78 7.01 16.12
N VAL A 272 8.99 6.45 16.14
CA VAL A 272 10.08 6.84 17.02
C VAL A 272 11.38 7.00 16.25
N LEU A 273 12.07 8.13 16.45
CA LEU A 273 13.42 8.37 15.99
C LEU A 273 14.38 8.34 17.18
N LEU A 274 15.50 7.64 17.05
CA LEU A 274 16.59 7.67 18.00
C LEU A 274 17.71 8.56 17.48
N THR A 275 18.26 9.41 18.34
CA THR A 275 19.40 10.28 18.04
C THR A 275 20.33 10.38 19.26
N ALA A 276 21.42 11.10 19.13
CA ALA A 276 22.34 11.39 20.22
C ALA A 276 22.77 12.86 20.17
N PHE A 277 22.95 13.47 21.32
CA PHE A 277 23.41 14.83 21.47
C PHE A 277 24.76 14.87 22.20
N GLN A 278 25.63 15.76 21.78
CA GLN A 278 26.90 16.08 22.42
C GLN A 278 26.84 17.53 22.92
N GLY A 279 26.60 17.69 24.22
CA GLY A 279 26.66 18.99 24.89
C GLY A 279 28.07 19.32 25.43
N GLU A 280 28.16 20.35 26.19
CA GLU A 280 29.41 20.76 26.87
C GLU A 280 29.75 19.85 28.07
N ASN A 281 28.70 19.35 28.76
CA ASN A 281 28.85 18.58 30.00
C ASN A 281 28.78 17.05 29.77
N GLY A 282 28.44 16.60 28.55
CA GLY A 282 28.38 15.18 28.26
C GLY A 282 27.77 14.85 26.92
N LYS A 283 27.65 13.52 26.68
CA LYS A 283 26.98 12.96 25.53
C LYS A 283 25.88 12.02 26.03
N TRP A 284 24.71 12.07 25.40
CA TRP A 284 23.61 11.19 25.75
C TRP A 284 22.73 10.82 24.55
N ASN A 285 21.91 9.81 24.74
CA ASN A 285 20.91 9.39 23.74
C ASN A 285 19.63 10.20 23.91
N CYS A 286 18.97 10.44 22.77
CA CYS A 286 17.69 11.10 22.70
C CYS A 286 16.68 10.26 21.92
N SER A 287 15.41 10.45 22.20
CA SER A 287 14.34 9.87 21.38
C SER A 287 13.24 10.90 21.09
N ALA A 288 12.85 10.97 19.83
CA ALA A 288 11.73 11.77 19.36
C ALA A 288 10.57 10.82 19.03
N LYS A 289 9.43 11.03 19.66
CA LYS A 289 8.26 10.16 19.52
C LYS A 289 7.05 10.96 19.07
N ALA A 290 6.47 10.55 17.95
CA ALA A 290 5.13 10.96 17.56
C ALA A 290 4.10 10.08 18.28
N ARG A 291 3.20 10.67 19.05
CA ARG A 291 2.01 10.01 19.61
C ARG A 291 0.83 10.42 18.76
N VAL A 292 0.66 9.70 17.71
CA VAL A 292 -0.18 10.06 16.60
C VAL A 292 -1.65 10.17 16.97
N GLU A 293 -2.22 9.14 17.58
CA GLU A 293 -3.62 9.13 18.02
C GLU A 293 -3.97 10.26 19.02
N GLN A 294 -2.96 10.81 19.69
CA GLN A 294 -3.12 11.89 20.65
C GLN A 294 -2.66 13.25 20.10
N GLU A 295 -2.22 13.31 18.82
CA GLU A 295 -1.66 14.50 18.18
C GLU A 295 -0.59 15.18 19.06
N GLN A 296 0.36 14.38 19.58
CA GLN A 296 1.38 14.84 20.50
C GLN A 296 2.77 14.53 19.97
N PHE A 297 3.68 15.49 20.12
CA PHE A 297 5.12 15.29 19.95
C PHE A 297 5.79 15.24 21.31
N VAL A 298 6.66 14.26 21.53
CA VAL A 298 7.42 14.10 22.77
C VAL A 298 8.90 13.86 22.44
N PHE A 299 9.77 14.67 23.06
CA PHE A 299 11.21 14.48 22.93
C PHE A 299 11.84 14.22 24.30
N TYR A 300 12.70 13.21 24.35
CA TYR A 300 13.41 12.82 25.57
C TYR A 300 14.92 12.92 25.37
N SER A 301 15.62 13.53 26.34
CA SER A 301 17.04 13.32 26.59
C SER A 301 17.20 12.31 27.74
N ILE A 302 17.93 11.22 27.51
CA ILE A 302 18.17 10.16 28.50
C ILE A 302 19.52 10.43 29.14
N CYS A 303 19.51 10.69 30.46
CA CYS A 303 20.74 10.96 31.19
C CYS A 303 21.75 9.79 31.03
N PRO A 304 23.05 10.06 30.80
CA PRO A 304 24.03 9.01 30.58
C PRO A 304 24.38 8.19 31.83
N ILE A 305 23.85 8.59 32.98
CA ILE A 305 24.02 7.87 34.26
C ILE A 305 22.66 7.63 34.92
N ASN A 306 22.46 6.42 35.44
CA ASN A 306 21.26 6.09 36.22
C ASN A 306 21.51 6.34 37.72
N ALA A 307 20.45 6.72 38.43
CA ALA A 307 20.50 6.84 39.88
C ALA A 307 20.57 5.46 40.57
N PRO A 308 21.67 5.10 41.23
CA PRO A 308 21.71 3.87 42.00
C PRO A 308 20.67 3.90 43.12
N GLU A 309 20.21 2.75 43.58
CA GLU A 309 19.08 2.61 44.50
C GLU A 309 19.21 3.49 45.76
N ASN A 310 20.40 3.55 46.34
CA ASN A 310 20.69 4.36 47.54
C ASN A 310 20.70 5.89 47.25
N LYS A 311 20.67 6.32 45.98
CA LYS A 311 20.67 7.74 45.58
C LYS A 311 19.34 8.22 45.00
N ARG A 312 18.42 7.32 44.70
CA ARG A 312 17.15 7.65 44.03
C ARG A 312 16.34 8.72 44.78
N LEU A 313 16.30 8.69 46.11
CA LEU A 313 15.59 9.70 46.92
C LEU A 313 16.28 11.07 46.82
N ALA A 314 17.61 11.13 46.90
CA ALA A 314 18.35 12.38 46.75
C ALA A 314 18.18 12.97 45.34
N ILE A 315 18.25 12.11 44.31
CA ILE A 315 17.98 12.54 42.92
C ILE A 315 16.54 12.98 42.74
N ALA A 316 15.55 12.29 43.32
CA ALA A 316 14.15 12.73 43.23
C ALA A 316 13.96 14.13 43.87
N GLU A 317 14.63 14.44 45.00
CA GLU A 317 14.64 15.77 45.60
C GLU A 317 15.32 16.79 44.66
N PHE A 318 16.49 16.47 44.11
CA PHE A 318 17.20 17.31 43.15
C PHE A 318 16.33 17.66 41.95
N LEU A 319 15.75 16.64 41.25
CA LEU A 319 14.90 16.84 40.09
C LEU A 319 13.61 17.61 40.41
N THR A 320 13.03 17.40 41.59
CA THR A 320 11.86 18.17 42.04
C THR A 320 12.19 19.64 42.21
N ARG A 321 13.36 19.97 42.76
CA ARG A 321 13.85 21.36 42.91
C ARG A 321 14.13 21.98 41.55
N ALA A 322 14.81 21.26 40.65
CA ALA A 322 15.06 21.67 39.26
C ALA A 322 13.74 21.99 38.53
N ASN A 323 12.79 21.06 38.55
CA ASN A 323 11.48 21.23 37.89
C ASN A 323 10.69 22.43 38.40
N SER A 324 10.91 22.89 39.63
CA SER A 324 10.17 24.03 40.23
C SER A 324 10.43 25.36 39.52
N GLY A 325 11.56 25.51 38.84
CA GLY A 325 11.90 26.73 38.07
C GLY A 325 11.67 26.62 36.57
N MET A 326 11.43 25.40 36.04
CA MET A 326 11.33 25.13 34.61
C MET A 326 10.00 25.55 34.02
N ILE A 327 10.06 26.21 32.85
CA ILE A 327 8.86 26.62 32.09
C ILE A 327 8.52 25.59 31.01
N ILE A 328 9.52 25.04 30.33
CA ILE A 328 9.34 24.08 29.23
C ILE A 328 9.97 22.75 29.61
N GLY A 329 9.15 21.71 29.68
CA GLY A 329 9.60 20.36 30.00
C GLY A 329 9.79 20.10 31.49
N ASN A 330 10.25 18.90 31.80
CA ASN A 330 10.51 18.45 33.17
C ASN A 330 11.46 17.25 33.20
N PHE A 331 12.20 17.09 34.29
CA PHE A 331 12.91 15.86 34.60
C PHE A 331 11.97 14.80 35.17
N GLU A 332 12.23 13.54 34.79
CA GLU A 332 11.57 12.34 35.30
C GLU A 332 12.61 11.35 35.82
N LEU A 333 12.25 10.61 36.88
CA LEU A 333 13.04 9.53 37.44
C LEU A 333 12.22 8.23 37.46
N ASP A 334 12.72 7.20 36.82
CA ASP A 334 12.16 5.86 36.97
C ASP A 334 12.74 5.21 38.23
N PHE A 335 11.88 4.93 39.21
CA PHE A 335 12.30 4.29 40.46
C PHE A 335 12.59 2.80 40.32
N THR A 336 12.28 2.18 39.16
CA THR A 336 12.52 0.75 38.94
C THR A 336 13.98 0.47 38.63
N ASP A 337 14.60 1.30 37.77
CA ASP A 337 15.99 1.12 37.31
C ASP A 337 16.89 2.36 37.54
N GLY A 338 16.31 3.46 37.97
CA GLY A 338 17.01 4.70 38.24
C GLY A 338 17.29 5.54 36.99
N GLU A 339 16.65 5.25 35.84
CA GLU A 339 16.77 6.06 34.63
C GLU A 339 16.29 7.50 34.92
N ILE A 340 17.10 8.47 34.51
CA ILE A 340 16.78 9.90 34.57
C ILE A 340 16.63 10.38 33.15
N ARG A 341 15.55 11.11 32.87
CA ARG A 341 15.31 11.71 31.57
C ARG A 341 14.73 13.10 31.69
N TYR A 342 15.04 13.95 30.72
CA TYR A 342 14.36 15.22 30.54
C TYR A 342 13.37 15.11 29.40
N LYS A 343 12.13 15.51 29.62
CA LYS A 343 11.04 15.43 28.65
C LYS A 343 10.55 16.83 28.29
N THR A 344 10.43 17.08 27.00
CA THR A 344 9.59 18.14 26.42
C THR A 344 8.50 17.52 25.59
N SER A 345 7.31 18.11 25.62
CA SER A 345 6.16 17.61 24.85
C SER A 345 5.20 18.73 24.53
N ILE A 346 4.47 18.55 23.46
CA ILE A 346 3.39 19.43 23.05
C ILE A 346 2.23 18.60 22.54
N ASP A 347 1.03 19.07 22.86
CA ASP A 347 -0.23 18.69 22.26
C ASP A 347 -0.57 19.76 21.22
N PHE A 348 -0.80 19.34 19.98
CA PHE A 348 -1.08 20.25 18.86
C PHE A 348 -2.43 19.95 18.21
N GLN A 349 -3.38 19.35 18.97
CA GLN A 349 -4.72 19.00 18.50
C GLN A 349 -5.33 20.07 17.60
N GLY A 350 -5.61 19.69 16.32
CA GLY A 350 -6.21 20.58 15.34
C GLY A 350 -5.28 21.67 14.77
N ASP A 351 -3.96 21.61 15.05
CA ASP A 351 -2.96 22.55 14.54
C ASP A 351 -1.76 21.80 13.94
N PHE A 352 -0.84 22.50 13.27
CA PHE A 352 0.32 21.90 12.64
C PHE A 352 1.52 21.84 13.58
N LEU A 353 2.23 20.70 13.61
CA LEU A 353 3.52 20.58 14.26
C LEU A 353 4.61 21.22 13.36
N SER A 354 4.86 22.53 13.55
CA SER A 354 5.81 23.25 12.69
C SER A 354 7.27 22.93 13.02
N PHE A 355 8.16 23.11 12.04
CA PHE A 355 9.61 22.99 12.17
C PHE A 355 10.14 23.81 13.35
N GLU A 356 9.73 25.09 13.48
CA GLU A 356 10.16 25.98 14.54
C GLU A 356 9.72 25.50 15.92
N LEU A 357 8.53 24.89 16.01
CA LEU A 357 8.01 24.36 17.27
C LEU A 357 8.79 23.11 17.71
N ILE A 358 9.07 22.21 16.78
CA ILE A 358 9.94 21.04 17.02
C ILE A 358 11.32 21.54 17.48
N LYS A 359 11.90 22.49 16.76
CA LYS A 359 13.20 23.08 17.07
C LYS A 359 13.26 23.64 18.47
N GLN A 360 12.28 24.45 18.88
CA GLN A 360 12.20 25.02 20.23
C GLN A 360 12.17 23.93 21.30
N LEU A 361 11.36 22.89 21.12
CA LEU A 361 11.21 21.81 22.10
C LEU A 361 12.47 20.95 22.19
N VAL A 362 13.09 20.62 21.06
CA VAL A 362 14.32 19.81 20.99
C VAL A 362 15.49 20.57 21.62
N TYR A 363 15.70 21.83 21.24
CA TYR A 363 16.82 22.62 21.77
C TYR A 363 16.63 22.95 23.24
N ALA A 364 15.42 23.31 23.67
CA ALA A 364 15.14 23.48 25.09
C ALA A 364 15.44 22.20 25.89
N ASN A 365 15.12 21.06 25.33
CA ASN A 365 15.34 19.75 25.96
C ASN A 365 16.85 19.47 26.16
N VAL A 366 17.61 19.54 25.10
CA VAL A 366 19.06 19.20 25.17
C VAL A 366 19.84 20.23 25.98
N THR A 367 19.46 21.53 25.93
CA THR A 367 20.07 22.57 26.73
C THR A 367 19.85 22.33 28.23
N MET A 368 18.61 22.02 28.63
CA MET A 368 18.31 21.75 30.06
C MET A 368 19.01 20.48 30.56
N MET A 369 19.07 19.42 29.73
CA MET A 369 19.83 18.22 30.11
C MET A 369 21.30 18.55 30.31
N ASP A 370 21.91 19.34 29.40
CA ASP A 370 23.33 19.73 29.51
C ASP A 370 23.61 20.55 30.74
N GLU A 371 22.77 21.53 31.01
CA GLU A 371 22.91 22.46 32.16
C GLU A 371 22.84 21.72 33.50
N TYR A 372 21.88 20.80 33.65
CA TYR A 372 21.66 20.10 34.92
C TYR A 372 22.46 18.81 35.08
N LEU A 373 23.10 18.30 34.04
CA LEU A 373 23.92 17.06 34.07
C LEU A 373 25.05 17.13 35.11
N PRO A 374 25.80 18.24 35.29
CA PRO A 374 26.82 18.35 36.34
C PRO A 374 26.25 18.21 37.75
N GLY A 375 25.05 18.78 38.00
CA GLY A 375 24.38 18.64 39.28
C GLY A 375 23.93 17.22 39.57
N ILE A 376 23.34 16.53 38.57
CA ILE A 376 22.95 15.13 38.67
C ILE A 376 24.20 14.28 39.02
N LYS A 377 25.32 14.49 38.32
CA LYS A 377 26.59 13.79 38.60
C LYS A 377 27.08 14.08 40.00
N SER A 378 27.02 15.34 40.48
CA SER A 378 27.51 15.71 41.81
C SER A 378 26.72 15.04 42.95
N VAL A 379 25.43 14.91 42.82
CA VAL A 379 24.57 14.19 43.80
C VAL A 379 24.83 12.69 43.79
N ILE A 380 25.05 12.09 42.60
CA ILE A 380 25.27 10.63 42.47
C ILE A 380 26.68 10.25 42.89
N GLU A 381 27.70 10.94 42.39
CA GLU A 381 29.11 10.55 42.49
C GLU A 381 29.86 11.19 43.64
N ASN A 382 29.49 12.42 44.02
CA ASN A 382 30.20 13.22 44.99
C ASN A 382 29.45 13.46 46.33
N ASP A 383 28.30 12.80 46.50
CA ASP A 383 27.47 12.93 47.72
C ASP A 383 27.07 14.39 48.06
N VAL A 384 27.00 15.27 47.06
CA VAL A 384 26.54 16.66 47.26
C VAL A 384 25.06 16.66 47.61
N GLU A 385 24.67 17.44 48.61
CA GLU A 385 23.27 17.58 48.95
C GLU A 385 22.46 18.22 47.81
N PRO A 386 21.23 17.73 47.51
CA PRO A 386 20.42 18.20 46.35
C PRO A 386 20.25 19.71 46.34
N LYS A 387 20.01 20.34 47.48
CA LYS A 387 19.87 21.80 47.63
C LYS A 387 21.14 22.55 47.20
N ASP A 388 22.31 22.04 47.58
CA ASP A 388 23.58 22.70 47.28
C ASP A 388 23.95 22.50 45.80
N ALA A 389 23.63 21.34 45.22
CA ALA A 389 23.82 21.06 43.81
C ALA A 389 22.99 22.00 42.92
N ILE A 390 21.70 22.24 43.25
CA ILE A 390 20.84 23.23 42.56
C ILE A 390 21.44 24.63 42.67
N ALA A 391 21.82 25.05 43.88
CA ALA A 391 22.38 26.39 44.08
C ALA A 391 23.66 26.66 43.28
N GLN A 392 24.48 25.61 43.02
CA GLN A 392 25.68 25.71 42.17
C GLN A 392 25.35 25.92 40.68
N ILE A 393 24.27 25.32 40.18
CA ILE A 393 23.81 25.50 38.81
C ILE A 393 23.19 26.89 38.62
N GLU A 394 22.20 27.24 39.44
CA GLU A 394 21.43 28.48 39.32
C GLU A 394 22.24 29.77 39.70
N SER A 395 23.40 29.63 40.33
CA SER A 395 24.26 30.76 40.66
C SER A 395 25.29 31.11 39.59
N GLN A 396 25.39 30.35 38.49
CA GLN A 396 26.23 30.70 37.36
C GLN A 396 25.55 31.83 36.57
N PRO A 397 26.21 32.98 36.32
CA PRO A 397 25.63 34.02 35.48
C PRO A 397 25.52 33.49 34.02
N GLU A 398 24.37 33.76 33.40
CA GLU A 398 24.10 33.54 31.97
C GLU A 398 25.19 34.16 31.07
#